data_32657d4a71352b563ddf22f7ee496311
#
_entry.id   32657d4a71352b563ddf22f7ee496311
#
_cell.length_a   1.000
_cell.length_b   1.000
_cell.length_c   1.000
_cell.angle_alpha   90.00
_cell.angle_beta   90.00
_cell.angle_gamma   90.00
#
_symmetry.space_group_name_H-M   'P 1'
#
loop_
_entity.id
_entity.type
_entity.pdbx_description
1 polymer ?
#
loop_
_entity_poly.entity_id
_entity_poly.type
_entity_poly.pdbx_seq_one_letter_code
_entity_poly.pdbx_strand_id
1 'polypeptide(L)' 'MRVISKDALQALRERYPRGARVELVQMDDPQAPPIGTKGTVIGVDDIGSIMVTWDNGSGLNVAYGVDICRKVANTDDR' A
#
# COMPACT_ATOMS: atom_id res chain seq x y z
N MET A 1 5.28 -18.51 -5.70
CA MET A 1 4.46 -17.72 -4.79
C MET A 1 5.28 -17.27 -3.59
N ARG A 2 5.15 -16.02 -3.21
CA ARG A 2 5.82 -15.52 -2.02
C ARG A 2 4.92 -15.66 -0.82
N VAL A 3 5.47 -16.16 0.26
CA VAL A 3 4.76 -16.30 1.53
C VAL A 3 5.46 -15.39 2.53
N ILE A 4 4.73 -14.42 3.05
CA ILE A 4 5.30 -13.49 4.02
C ILE A 4 5.45 -14.20 5.37
N SER A 5 6.57 -13.98 6.04
CA SER A 5 6.78 -14.53 7.38
C SER A 5 5.91 -13.76 8.40
N LYS A 6 5.70 -14.39 9.57
CA LYS A 6 4.95 -13.72 10.64
C LYS A 6 5.60 -12.41 11.07
N ASP A 7 6.93 -12.43 11.21
CA ASP A 7 7.64 -11.24 11.65
C ASP A 7 7.57 -10.14 10.61
N ALA A 8 7.70 -10.48 9.33
CA ALA A 8 7.59 -9.50 8.26
C ALA A 8 6.17 -8.95 8.16
N LEU A 9 5.17 -9.80 8.36
CA LEU A 9 3.78 -9.35 8.33
C LEU A 9 3.49 -8.38 9.47
N GLN A 10 3.98 -8.67 10.67
CA GLN A 10 3.80 -7.77 11.79
C GLN A 10 4.50 -6.44 11.55
N ALA A 11 5.73 -6.47 11.03
CA ALA A 11 6.46 -5.25 10.71
C ALA A 11 5.73 -4.44 9.65
N LEU A 12 5.15 -5.11 8.66
CA LEU A 12 4.41 -4.45 7.60
C LEU A 12 3.17 -3.75 8.17
N ARG A 13 2.46 -4.42 9.07
CA ARG A 13 1.28 -3.84 9.71
C ARG A 13 1.62 -2.64 10.58
N GLU A 14 2.76 -2.68 11.25
CA GLU A 14 3.21 -1.56 12.07
C GLU A 14 3.63 -0.37 11.21
N ARG A 15 4.24 -0.66 10.06
CA ARG A 15 4.70 0.39 9.16
C ARG A 15 3.55 1.05 8.40
N TYR A 16 2.51 0.26 8.06
CA TYR A 16 1.39 0.74 7.26
C TYR A 16 0.07 0.59 8.02
N PRO A 17 -0.10 1.34 9.11
CA PRO A 17 -1.36 1.28 9.85
C PRO A 17 -2.47 1.94 9.06
N ARG A 18 -3.69 1.59 9.42
CA ARG A 18 -4.86 2.22 8.83
C ARG A 18 -4.76 3.74 8.95
N GLY A 19 -5.02 4.44 7.86
CA GLY A 19 -4.93 5.88 7.81
C GLY A 19 -3.60 6.41 7.33
N ALA A 20 -2.56 5.56 7.21
CA ALA A 20 -1.27 5.99 6.68
C ALA A 20 -1.42 6.43 5.23
N ARG A 21 -0.68 7.46 4.84
CA ARG A 21 -0.66 7.92 3.46
C ARG A 21 0.51 7.30 2.73
N VAL A 22 0.25 6.85 1.50
CA VAL A 22 1.26 6.20 0.67
C VAL A 22 1.21 6.76 -0.75
N GLU A 23 2.29 6.53 -1.47
CA GLU A 23 2.40 6.90 -2.88
C GLU A 23 2.79 5.65 -3.66
N LEU A 24 2.13 5.41 -4.80
CA LEU A 24 2.44 4.25 -5.64
C LEU A 24 3.78 4.45 -6.33
N VAL A 25 4.67 3.46 -6.19
CA VAL A 25 5.99 3.49 -6.80
C VAL A 25 6.06 2.53 -7.98
N GLN A 26 5.48 1.34 -7.84
CA GLN A 26 5.53 0.33 -8.91
C GLN A 26 4.32 -0.60 -8.81
N MET A 27 3.65 -0.78 -9.92
CA MET A 27 2.56 -1.76 -10.02
C MET A 27 2.38 -2.08 -11.50
N ASP A 28 2.64 -3.33 -11.87
CA ASP A 28 2.56 -3.78 -13.25
C ASP A 28 1.22 -4.44 -13.50
N ASP A 29 0.19 -3.62 -13.56
CA ASP A 29 -1.19 -4.07 -13.76
C ASP A 29 -1.86 -3.09 -14.72
N PRO A 30 -2.60 -3.59 -15.72
CA PRO A 30 -3.25 -2.69 -16.68
C PRO A 30 -4.22 -1.70 -16.04
N GLN A 31 -4.73 -2.01 -14.86
CA GLN A 31 -5.67 -1.14 -14.16
C GLN A 31 -5.02 -0.37 -13.01
N ALA A 32 -3.70 -0.39 -12.94
CA ALA A 32 -3.00 0.31 -11.88
C ALA A 32 -3.20 1.82 -11.99
N PRO A 33 -3.32 2.53 -10.85
CA PRO A 33 -3.29 3.99 -10.89
C PRO A 33 -1.94 4.44 -11.47
N PRO A 34 -1.85 5.66 -12.00
CA PRO A 34 -0.56 6.16 -12.43
C PRO A 34 0.47 6.15 -11.30
N ILE A 35 1.72 5.87 -11.65
CA ILE A 35 2.81 5.96 -10.67
C ILE A 35 2.81 7.37 -10.09
N GLY A 36 2.98 7.47 -8.78
CA GLY A 36 2.92 8.74 -8.06
C GLY A 36 1.56 9.05 -7.48
N THR A 37 0.53 8.25 -7.80
CA THR A 37 -0.79 8.42 -7.20
C THR A 37 -0.69 8.16 -5.70
N LYS A 38 -1.33 9.02 -4.91
CA LYS A 38 -1.37 8.85 -3.46
C LYS A 38 -2.64 8.16 -3.03
N GLY A 39 -2.58 7.54 -1.87
CA GLY A 39 -3.73 6.85 -1.31
C GLY A 39 -3.64 6.72 0.19
N THR A 40 -4.68 6.15 0.77
CA THR A 40 -4.79 5.95 2.21
C THR A 40 -4.89 4.46 2.50
N VAL A 41 -4.05 3.98 3.41
CA VAL A 41 -4.07 2.57 3.81
C VAL A 41 -5.33 2.29 4.62
N ILE A 42 -6.02 1.18 4.27
CA ILE A 42 -7.13 0.69 5.06
C ILE A 42 -6.69 -0.43 5.99
N GLY A 43 -5.64 -1.12 5.66
CA GLY A 43 -5.08 -2.21 6.47
C GLY A 43 -4.13 -3.04 5.66
N VAL A 44 -3.67 -4.14 6.25
CA VAL A 44 -2.81 -5.13 5.60
C VAL A 44 -3.45 -6.50 5.83
N ASP A 45 -3.66 -7.25 4.77
CA ASP A 45 -4.28 -8.56 4.90
C ASP A 45 -3.25 -9.64 5.29
N ASP A 46 -3.71 -10.87 5.46
CA ASP A 46 -2.86 -11.94 5.99
C ASP A 46 -1.77 -12.40 5.03
N ILE A 47 -1.89 -12.08 3.76
CA ILE A 47 -0.86 -12.43 2.79
C ILE A 47 0.09 -11.27 2.52
N GLY A 48 -0.06 -10.17 3.26
CA GLY A 48 0.85 -9.04 3.16
C GLY A 48 0.47 -8.02 2.09
N SER A 49 -0.75 -8.08 1.56
CA SER A 49 -1.20 -7.04 0.65
C SER A 49 -1.61 -5.80 1.46
N ILE A 50 -1.07 -4.65 1.08
CA ILE A 50 -1.46 -3.39 1.69
C ILE A 50 -2.73 -2.94 0.97
N MET A 51 -3.82 -2.87 1.70
CA MET A 51 -5.10 -2.46 1.14
C MET A 51 -5.16 -0.95 1.14
N VAL A 52 -5.34 -0.35 -0.02
CA VAL A 52 -5.25 1.09 -0.20
C VAL A 52 -6.47 1.59 -0.96
N THR A 53 -7.01 2.71 -0.51
CA THR A 53 -7.96 3.49 -1.28
C THR A 53 -7.17 4.62 -1.94
N TRP A 54 -7.00 4.51 -3.25
CA TRP A 54 -6.22 5.50 -4.00
C TRP A 54 -7.05 6.75 -4.26
N ASP A 55 -6.41 7.90 -4.26
CA ASP A 55 -7.11 9.17 -4.41
C ASP A 55 -7.81 9.32 -5.75
N ASN A 56 -7.41 8.54 -6.75
CA ASN A 56 -8.07 8.54 -8.06
C ASN A 56 -9.31 7.62 -8.12
N GLY A 57 -9.68 7.01 -7.00
CA GLY A 57 -10.85 6.12 -6.93
C GLY A 57 -10.53 4.64 -7.09
N SER A 58 -9.29 4.28 -7.43
CA SER A 58 -8.90 2.89 -7.56
C SER A 58 -8.80 2.23 -6.18
N GLY A 59 -9.07 0.93 -6.11
CA GLY A 59 -8.95 0.16 -4.88
C GLY A 59 -7.97 -1.00 -4.99
N LEU A 60 -7.03 -0.97 -5.93
CA LEU A 60 -6.07 -2.05 -6.08
C LEU A 60 -5.10 -2.08 -4.91
N ASN A 61 -4.87 -3.27 -4.36
CA ASN A 61 -3.97 -3.46 -3.23
C ASN A 61 -2.52 -3.56 -3.71
N VAL A 62 -1.59 -3.23 -2.83
CA VAL A 62 -0.15 -3.35 -3.09
C VAL A 62 0.30 -4.72 -2.61
N ALA A 63 0.65 -5.61 -3.54
CA ALA A 63 0.97 -7.00 -3.23
C ALA A 63 2.41 -7.14 -2.74
N TYR A 64 2.59 -7.86 -1.63
CA TYR A 64 3.89 -8.08 -1.03
C TYR A 64 4.86 -8.75 -2.02
N GLY A 65 6.01 -8.14 -2.19
CA GLY A 65 7.05 -8.70 -3.06
C GLY A 65 6.81 -8.51 -4.55
N VAL A 66 5.72 -7.86 -4.94
CA VAL A 66 5.35 -7.65 -6.34
C VAL A 66 5.23 -6.16 -6.64
N ASP A 67 4.40 -5.47 -5.87
CA ASP A 67 4.16 -4.05 -6.06
C ASP A 67 4.89 -3.25 -4.99
N ILE A 68 5.11 -1.97 -5.23
CA ILE A 68 5.85 -1.12 -4.30
C ILE A 68 5.10 0.18 -4.11
N CYS A 69 4.89 0.53 -2.83
CA CYS A 69 4.46 1.87 -2.46
C CYS A 69 5.41 2.38 -1.37
N ARG A 70 5.36 3.67 -1.09
CA ARG A 70 6.16 4.26 -0.03
C ARG A 70 5.28 5.15 0.84
N LYS A 71 5.62 5.24 2.10
CA LYS A 71 4.91 6.15 3.00
C LYS A 71 5.26 7.58 2.64
N VAL A 72 4.25 8.43 2.72
CA VAL A 72 4.45 9.87 2.56
C VAL A 72 3.88 10.57 3.78
N ALA A 73 4.28 11.80 3.97
CA ALA A 73 3.82 12.57 5.09
C ALA A 73 2.31 12.80 4.99
N ASN A 74 1.65 12.78 6.12
CA ASN A 74 0.24 13.08 6.21
C ASN A 74 0.12 14.60 6.30
N THR A 75 0.05 15.26 5.14
CA THR A 75 0.22 16.69 5.09
C THR A 75 -1.06 17.42 4.82
N ASP A 76 -2.13 16.87 5.25
CA ASP A 76 -3.36 17.54 5.05
C ASP A 76 -3.50 18.66 5.95
N ASP A 77 -2.60 18.95 6.54
CA ASP A 77 -2.67 20.07 7.28
C ASP A 77 -2.22 21.26 6.70
N ARG A 78 -2.38 21.38 6.35
CA ARG A 78 -2.07 22.21 5.86
C ARG A 78 -2.24 22.73 5.76
#